data_2e3ce98bcc0a3808c41916e4d7a51db9
#
_entry.id   2e3ce98bcc0a3808c41916e4d7a51db9
#
_cell.length_a   1.000
_cell.length_b   1.000
_cell.length_c   1.000
_cell.angle_alpha   90.00
_cell.angle_beta   90.00
_cell.angle_gamma   90.00
#
_symmetry.space_group_name_H-M   'P 1'
#
loop_
_entity.id
_entity.type
_entity.pdbx_description
1 polymer ?
#
loop_
_entity_poly.entity_id
_entity_poly.type
_entity_poly.pdbx_seq_one_letter_code
_entity_poly.pdbx_strand_id
1 'polypeptide(L)'
;MPALWALIGGWWTPRGPLTTVQVLVAMAVGLVVGWVCGVVLRSRWAMLLAPIAFMIVFELVRIGASGPTVDTPAASTYGIFAFVVGRGFHGLVALTPMVLGAALGAGFSRRSAATAAGRPLAGTAGLHVRRGVAVLTGLALIVLAAFVAMPTTTDPIVDTSGEAVAGSIAELTTVNAGGKELGLMIRGASMNKPVVLFLAGGPGGSERGAMRNHLEALEETFTVATWDQRGTGTSYPALDPTETLTLEGQVADTIAVTDYLRDRFGQDQIYLLGQSWGSTLGILAVQEAPERYRAFIGTGQMVSQLETDRIFYDDSLAWAEDEGNDGLADKLRGIGPPPYSEMLDYETALSYEHEVYPYDHSGNSEGAGGFSENFLVPEYTLTDKVHLLGAFMDTFSVLYPQLQEIDFRDTATEFEVPMFFVQGAHEADGRAEPFKDWYPMIEAPIKDLVVLDTSGHRPLFEQPDEFVAYMNDTVLAQTTSN
;
A
#
# COMPACT_ATOMS: atom_id res chain seq x y z
N MET A 1 14.15 19.95 -25.00
CA MET A 1 14.41 19.78 -23.53
C MET A 1 13.23 19.11 -22.79
N PRO A 2 11.97 19.65 -22.80
CA PRO A 2 10.86 18.97 -22.12
C PRO A 2 10.63 17.53 -22.62
N ALA A 3 10.62 17.33 -23.94
CA ALA A 3 10.48 16.00 -24.53
C ALA A 3 11.60 15.04 -24.13
N LEU A 4 12.85 15.51 -24.07
CA LEU A 4 13.97 14.68 -23.61
C LEU A 4 13.83 14.28 -22.14
N TRP A 5 13.41 15.23 -21.28
CA TRP A 5 13.14 14.91 -19.88
C TRP A 5 11.95 13.95 -19.74
N ALA A 6 10.92 14.11 -20.55
CA ALA A 6 9.77 13.21 -20.58
C ALA A 6 10.13 11.79 -21.02
N LEU A 7 11.03 11.64 -22.02
CA LEU A 7 11.56 10.33 -22.42
C LEU A 7 12.29 9.63 -21.29
N ILE A 8 13.18 10.35 -20.58
CA ILE A 8 13.92 9.82 -19.43
C ILE A 8 12.95 9.51 -18.29
N GLY A 9 12.05 10.44 -17.96
CA GLY A 9 11.07 10.28 -16.90
C GLY A 9 10.12 9.12 -17.15
N GLY A 10 9.56 9.00 -18.35
CA GLY A 10 8.62 7.92 -18.68
C GLY A 10 9.26 6.53 -18.67
N TRP A 11 10.56 6.45 -18.99
CA TRP A 11 11.31 5.20 -18.86
C TRP A 11 11.71 4.88 -17.42
N TRP A 12 12.17 5.89 -16.65
CA TRP A 12 12.67 5.71 -15.29
C TRP A 12 11.57 5.61 -14.24
N THR A 13 10.48 6.35 -14.43
CA THR A 13 9.36 6.45 -13.49
C THR A 13 8.03 6.39 -14.24
N PRO A 14 7.66 5.23 -14.82
CA PRO A 14 6.46 5.12 -15.66
C PRO A 14 5.17 5.46 -14.91
N ARG A 15 5.12 5.19 -13.61
CA ARG A 15 3.99 5.55 -12.70
C ARG A 15 4.13 6.94 -12.09
N GLY A 16 5.13 7.73 -12.51
CA GLY A 16 5.54 8.96 -11.84
C GLY A 16 6.57 8.68 -10.74
N PRO A 17 7.01 9.75 -10.02
CA PRO A 17 8.03 9.61 -8.98
C PRO A 17 7.45 8.96 -7.72
N LEU A 18 7.92 7.75 -7.39
CA LEU A 18 7.45 6.91 -6.28
C LEU A 18 8.35 6.99 -5.04
N THR A 19 9.56 7.54 -5.17
CA THR A 19 10.50 7.67 -4.06
C THR A 19 10.85 9.13 -3.79
N THR A 20 11.28 9.44 -2.56
CA THR A 20 11.79 10.76 -2.19
C THR A 20 12.80 11.31 -3.20
N VAL A 21 13.76 10.50 -3.62
CA VAL A 21 14.79 10.91 -4.59
C VAL A 21 14.18 11.24 -5.95
N GLN A 22 13.27 10.41 -6.43
CA GLN A 22 12.59 10.63 -7.70
C GLN A 22 11.77 11.91 -7.70
N VAL A 23 11.05 12.19 -6.59
CA VAL A 23 10.27 13.45 -6.43
C VAL A 23 11.18 14.66 -6.45
N LEU A 24 12.25 14.68 -5.67
CA LEU A 24 13.18 15.81 -5.59
C LEU A 24 13.89 16.05 -6.94
N VAL A 25 14.28 14.98 -7.64
CA VAL A 25 14.86 15.08 -9.01
C VAL A 25 13.83 15.62 -9.99
N ALA A 26 12.58 15.13 -9.95
CA ALA A 26 11.51 15.63 -10.83
C ALA A 26 11.28 17.14 -10.64
N MET A 27 11.24 17.60 -9.38
CA MET A 27 11.08 19.02 -9.03
C MET A 27 12.27 19.85 -9.54
N ALA A 28 13.50 19.43 -9.27
CA ALA A 28 14.72 20.17 -9.65
C ALA A 28 14.89 20.24 -11.17
N VAL A 29 14.77 19.09 -11.86
CA VAL A 29 14.93 19.02 -13.32
C VAL A 29 13.77 19.73 -14.01
N GLY A 30 12.53 19.58 -13.51
CA GLY A 30 11.37 20.31 -14.02
C GLY A 30 11.59 21.83 -14.01
N LEU A 31 12.09 22.36 -12.87
CA LEU A 31 12.41 23.79 -12.72
C LEU A 31 13.47 24.24 -13.75
N VAL A 32 14.56 23.49 -13.89
CA VAL A 32 15.65 23.81 -14.82
C VAL A 32 15.19 23.74 -16.28
N VAL A 33 14.49 22.69 -16.66
CA VAL A 33 13.93 22.51 -18.01
C VAL A 33 12.99 23.64 -18.35
N GLY A 34 12.09 23.99 -17.45
CA GLY A 34 11.21 25.13 -17.60
C GLY A 34 11.98 26.44 -17.78
N TRP A 35 12.98 26.70 -16.94
CA TRP A 35 13.81 27.91 -17.02
C TRP A 35 14.51 28.04 -18.38
N VAL A 36 15.14 26.97 -18.86
CA VAL A 36 15.79 26.94 -20.17
C VAL A 36 14.78 27.24 -21.28
N CYS A 37 13.59 26.61 -21.25
CA CYS A 37 12.52 26.88 -22.22
C CYS A 37 12.08 28.35 -22.19
N GLY A 38 11.92 28.94 -21.02
CA GLY A 38 11.58 30.34 -20.86
C GLY A 38 12.63 31.30 -21.43
N VAL A 39 13.92 30.99 -21.22
CA VAL A 39 15.04 31.77 -21.75
C VAL A 39 15.09 31.68 -23.28
N VAL A 40 14.98 30.47 -23.84
CA VAL A 40 15.08 30.21 -25.27
C VAL A 40 13.90 30.81 -26.04
N LEU A 41 12.69 30.56 -25.60
CA LEU A 41 11.48 31.05 -26.25
C LEU A 41 11.24 32.54 -26.03
N ARG A 42 11.87 33.16 -25.03
CA ARG A 42 11.71 34.57 -24.64
C ARG A 42 10.24 34.99 -24.45
N SER A 43 9.36 34.03 -24.20
CA SER A 43 7.92 34.20 -24.19
C SER A 43 7.29 33.45 -23.01
N ARG A 44 6.18 33.97 -22.51
CA ARG A 44 5.37 33.30 -21.48
C ARG A 44 4.65 32.06 -21.99
N TRP A 45 4.52 31.90 -23.32
CA TRP A 45 4.02 30.65 -23.87
C TRP A 45 4.84 29.44 -23.45
N ALA A 46 6.11 29.63 -23.04
CA ALA A 46 6.92 28.57 -22.43
C ALA A 46 6.27 27.92 -21.22
N MET A 47 5.48 28.69 -20.42
CA MET A 47 4.76 28.17 -19.25
C MET A 47 3.68 27.15 -19.62
N LEU A 48 3.19 27.17 -20.83
CA LEU A 48 2.17 26.25 -21.34
C LEU A 48 2.81 25.17 -22.24
N LEU A 49 3.68 25.58 -23.16
CA LEU A 49 4.26 24.68 -24.14
C LEU A 49 5.22 23.65 -23.56
N ALA A 50 6.00 24.02 -22.51
CA ALA A 50 6.93 23.09 -21.88
C ALA A 50 6.23 21.95 -21.15
N PRO A 51 5.26 22.21 -20.22
CA PRO A 51 4.52 21.13 -19.56
C PRO A 51 3.66 20.30 -20.52
N ILE A 52 3.01 20.91 -21.53
CA ILE A 52 2.24 20.15 -22.52
C ILE A 52 3.13 19.20 -23.31
N ALA A 53 4.30 19.68 -23.78
CA ALA A 53 5.25 18.82 -24.47
C ALA A 53 5.79 17.70 -23.59
N PHE A 54 6.01 17.98 -22.30
CA PHE A 54 6.39 16.96 -21.32
C PHE A 54 5.27 15.92 -21.16
N MET A 55 4.04 16.34 -20.88
CA MET A 55 2.91 15.43 -20.67
C MET A 55 2.69 14.50 -21.87
N ILE A 56 2.63 15.06 -23.09
CA ILE A 56 2.39 14.26 -24.30
C ILE A 56 3.45 13.17 -24.46
N VAL A 57 4.72 13.54 -24.36
CA VAL A 57 5.83 12.58 -24.56
C VAL A 57 5.89 11.57 -23.41
N PHE A 58 5.66 12.01 -22.17
CA PHE A 58 5.63 11.13 -21.00
C PHE A 58 4.55 10.05 -21.13
N GLU A 59 3.31 10.45 -21.48
CA GLU A 59 2.20 9.50 -21.68
C GLU A 59 2.47 8.52 -22.83
N LEU A 60 3.13 8.97 -23.91
CA LEU A 60 3.50 8.09 -25.02
C LEU A 60 4.59 7.06 -24.65
N VAL A 61 5.53 7.44 -23.78
CA VAL A 61 6.63 6.55 -23.38
C VAL A 61 6.16 5.46 -22.41
N ARG A 62 5.19 5.79 -21.56
CA ARG A 62 4.69 4.87 -20.50
C ARG A 62 3.53 3.97 -20.95
N ILE A 63 3.17 3.93 -22.22
CA ILE A 63 2.04 3.10 -22.74
C ILE A 63 2.13 1.61 -22.33
N GLY A 64 3.33 1.09 -22.03
CA GLY A 64 3.52 -0.28 -21.55
C GLY A 64 3.29 -0.48 -20.05
N ALA A 65 3.07 0.58 -19.26
CA ALA A 65 2.74 0.46 -17.84
C ALA A 65 1.22 0.27 -17.70
N SER A 66 0.79 -0.71 -16.92
CA SER A 66 -0.62 -1.08 -16.69
C SER A 66 -1.01 -0.90 -15.22
N GLY A 67 -2.29 -0.67 -14.98
CA GLY A 67 -2.91 -0.54 -13.67
C GLY A 67 -3.74 0.74 -13.53
N PRO A 68 -4.65 0.80 -12.55
CA PRO A 68 -5.61 1.89 -12.38
C PRO A 68 -4.99 3.30 -12.31
N THR A 69 -3.76 3.43 -11.78
CA THR A 69 -3.08 4.73 -11.66
C THR A 69 -2.51 5.25 -12.98
N VAL A 70 -2.31 4.37 -13.97
CA VAL A 70 -1.65 4.68 -15.25
C VAL A 70 -2.54 4.45 -16.48
N ASP A 71 -3.58 3.64 -16.37
CA ASP A 71 -4.54 3.38 -17.43
C ASP A 71 -5.41 4.59 -17.78
N THR A 72 -6.26 4.45 -18.78
CA THR A 72 -7.25 5.47 -19.11
C THR A 72 -8.17 5.71 -17.92
N PRO A 73 -8.38 6.98 -17.49
CA PRO A 73 -9.22 7.26 -16.33
C PRO A 73 -10.64 6.73 -16.48
N ALA A 74 -11.10 5.97 -15.48
CA ALA A 74 -12.47 5.47 -15.40
C ALA A 74 -13.35 6.46 -14.61
N ALA A 75 -14.64 6.54 -14.98
CA ALA A 75 -15.62 7.41 -14.34
C ALA A 75 -16.30 6.68 -13.15
N SER A 76 -15.50 6.13 -12.24
CA SER A 76 -15.93 5.54 -10.98
C SER A 76 -15.23 6.26 -9.82
N THR A 77 -15.63 5.97 -8.58
CA THR A 77 -15.02 6.60 -7.40
C THR A 77 -13.54 6.25 -7.33
N TYR A 78 -13.20 4.98 -7.38
CA TYR A 78 -11.81 4.53 -7.34
C TYR A 78 -11.02 4.91 -8.60
N GLY A 79 -11.65 4.90 -9.78
CA GLY A 79 -11.02 5.38 -11.01
C GLY A 79 -10.63 6.85 -10.97
N ILE A 80 -11.44 7.72 -10.34
CA ILE A 80 -11.10 9.13 -10.10
C ILE A 80 -9.97 9.24 -9.07
N PHE A 81 -10.01 8.48 -7.99
CA PHE A 81 -8.93 8.45 -7.00
C PHE A 81 -7.62 7.98 -7.62
N ALA A 82 -7.64 6.90 -8.40
CA ALA A 82 -6.47 6.40 -9.12
C ALA A 82 -5.84 7.47 -10.01
N PHE A 83 -6.67 8.20 -10.77
CA PHE A 83 -6.20 9.32 -11.58
C PHE A 83 -5.56 10.43 -10.74
N VAL A 84 -6.19 10.82 -9.61
CA VAL A 84 -5.67 11.90 -8.76
C VAL A 84 -4.37 11.51 -8.07
N VAL A 85 -4.28 10.31 -7.49
CA VAL A 85 -3.06 9.88 -6.78
C VAL A 85 -1.93 9.54 -7.75
N GLY A 86 -2.22 8.91 -8.90
CA GLY A 86 -1.20 8.56 -9.89
C GLY A 86 -0.68 9.76 -10.67
N ARG A 87 -1.59 10.60 -11.21
CA ARG A 87 -1.24 11.71 -12.09
C ARG A 87 -1.21 13.07 -11.42
N GLY A 88 -2.07 13.29 -10.41
CA GLY A 88 -2.19 14.59 -9.75
C GLY A 88 -0.92 14.96 -8.98
N PHE A 89 -0.40 14.05 -8.17
CA PHE A 89 0.84 14.28 -7.44
C PHE A 89 2.04 14.45 -8.38
N HIS A 90 2.18 13.58 -9.39
CA HIS A 90 3.22 13.74 -10.41
C HIS A 90 3.10 15.09 -11.13
N GLY A 91 1.90 15.48 -11.53
CA GLY A 91 1.66 16.81 -12.12
C GLY A 91 2.09 17.95 -11.19
N LEU A 92 1.79 17.86 -9.90
CA LEU A 92 2.19 18.86 -8.92
C LEU A 92 3.71 18.99 -8.84
N VAL A 93 4.46 17.89 -8.69
CA VAL A 93 5.91 17.91 -8.43
C VAL A 93 6.75 18.06 -9.69
N ALA A 94 6.25 17.73 -10.88
CA ALA A 94 6.96 17.86 -12.14
C ALA A 94 6.57 19.14 -12.91
N LEU A 95 5.27 19.41 -13.09
CA LEU A 95 4.79 20.48 -13.95
C LEU A 95 4.79 21.84 -13.26
N THR A 96 4.48 21.91 -11.96
CA THR A 96 4.49 23.20 -11.24
C THR A 96 5.88 23.83 -11.19
N PRO A 97 6.96 23.10 -10.84
CA PRO A 97 8.33 23.61 -10.96
C PRO A 97 8.69 24.03 -12.39
N MET A 98 8.25 23.25 -13.40
CA MET A 98 8.51 23.55 -14.81
C MET A 98 7.84 24.87 -15.25
N VAL A 99 6.59 25.11 -14.84
CA VAL A 99 5.86 26.37 -15.08
C VAL A 99 6.55 27.54 -14.40
N LEU A 100 6.94 27.38 -13.13
CA LEU A 100 7.69 28.40 -12.39
C LEU A 100 9.03 28.71 -13.07
N GLY A 101 9.79 27.69 -13.43
CA GLY A 101 11.04 27.83 -14.16
C GLY A 101 10.85 28.62 -15.47
N ALA A 102 9.85 28.24 -16.26
CA ALA A 102 9.52 28.93 -17.53
C ALA A 102 9.16 30.40 -17.33
N ALA A 103 8.39 30.71 -16.28
CA ALA A 103 8.05 32.10 -15.91
C ALA A 103 9.31 32.91 -15.57
N LEU A 104 10.21 32.35 -14.76
CA LEU A 104 11.46 32.98 -14.33
C LEU A 104 12.41 33.17 -15.52
N GLY A 105 12.60 32.15 -16.36
CA GLY A 105 13.46 32.19 -17.54
C GLY A 105 12.98 33.21 -18.59
N ALA A 106 11.67 33.25 -18.88
CA ALA A 106 11.09 34.26 -19.75
C ALA A 106 11.19 35.67 -19.17
N GLY A 107 11.08 35.80 -17.83
CA GLY A 107 11.30 37.07 -17.13
C GLY A 107 12.73 37.56 -17.21
N PHE A 108 13.69 36.66 -16.99
CA PHE A 108 15.14 36.92 -17.11
C PHE A 108 15.50 37.39 -18.51
N SER A 109 15.12 36.66 -19.54
CA SER A 109 15.43 36.97 -20.93
C SER A 109 14.89 38.32 -21.37
N ARG A 110 13.65 38.67 -20.98
CA ARG A 110 13.03 39.98 -21.26
C ARG A 110 13.76 41.13 -20.57
N ARG A 111 14.19 40.92 -19.32
CA ARG A 111 14.97 41.96 -18.59
C ARG A 111 16.32 42.18 -19.26
N SER A 112 17.04 41.11 -19.60
CA SER A 112 18.33 41.20 -20.27
C SER A 112 18.21 41.90 -21.59
N ALA A 113 17.18 41.65 -22.40
CA ALA A 113 16.91 42.31 -23.67
C ALA A 113 16.55 43.81 -23.48
N ALA A 114 15.76 44.16 -22.46
CA ALA A 114 15.43 45.53 -22.15
C ALA A 114 16.64 46.35 -21.72
N THR A 115 17.48 45.76 -20.84
CA THR A 115 18.74 46.39 -20.40
C THR A 115 19.70 46.61 -21.55
N ALA A 116 19.88 45.61 -22.43
CA ALA A 116 20.73 45.71 -23.63
C ALA A 116 20.22 46.75 -24.60
N ALA A 117 18.92 47.02 -24.64
CA ALA A 117 18.31 48.05 -25.50
C ALA A 117 18.19 49.44 -24.83
N GLY A 118 18.75 49.61 -23.62
CA GLY A 118 18.66 50.87 -22.89
C GLY A 118 17.21 51.28 -22.48
N ARG A 119 16.26 50.34 -22.49
CA ARG A 119 14.85 50.63 -22.19
C ARG A 119 14.57 50.56 -20.68
N PRO A 120 13.86 51.55 -20.10
CA PRO A 120 13.50 51.49 -18.68
C PRO A 120 12.55 50.31 -18.43
N LEU A 121 12.83 49.54 -17.38
CA LEU A 121 11.93 48.52 -16.88
C LEU A 121 10.81 49.19 -16.08
N ALA A 122 9.71 49.54 -16.75
CA ALA A 122 8.54 50.11 -16.07
C ALA A 122 7.98 49.09 -15.07
N GLY A 123 7.96 49.48 -13.79
CA GLY A 123 7.25 48.76 -12.74
C GLY A 123 5.75 48.94 -12.89
N THR A 124 5.01 47.91 -13.28
CA THR A 124 3.55 47.93 -13.30
C THR A 124 3.00 47.10 -12.12
N ALA A 125 1.81 47.45 -11.61
CA ALA A 125 1.14 46.64 -10.57
C ALA A 125 1.10 45.16 -10.96
N GLY A 126 0.83 44.84 -12.21
CA GLY A 126 0.85 43.47 -12.74
C GLY A 126 2.23 42.78 -12.66
N LEU A 127 3.34 43.52 -12.64
CA LEU A 127 4.67 42.95 -12.42
C LEU A 127 4.89 42.52 -10.96
N HIS A 128 4.40 43.37 -10.01
CA HIS A 128 4.51 43.06 -8.58
C HIS A 128 3.64 41.86 -8.21
N VAL A 129 2.40 41.77 -8.72
CA VAL A 129 1.54 40.58 -8.53
C VAL A 129 2.24 39.30 -9.02
N ARG A 130 2.79 39.32 -10.23
CA ARG A 130 3.50 38.13 -10.81
C ARG A 130 4.73 37.74 -10.01
N ARG A 131 5.47 38.71 -9.51
CA ARG A 131 6.63 38.40 -8.63
C ARG A 131 6.14 37.81 -7.32
N GLY A 132 5.06 38.36 -6.75
CA GLY A 132 4.45 37.79 -5.54
C GLY A 132 4.01 36.36 -5.74
N VAL A 133 3.27 36.07 -6.82
CA VAL A 133 2.86 34.69 -7.16
C VAL A 133 4.07 33.78 -7.34
N ALA A 134 5.08 34.19 -8.10
CA ALA A 134 6.27 33.34 -8.29
C ALA A 134 7.05 33.08 -6.99
N VAL A 135 7.13 34.06 -6.09
CA VAL A 135 7.75 33.89 -4.76
C VAL A 135 6.94 32.93 -3.91
N LEU A 136 5.62 33.11 -3.84
CA LEU A 136 4.73 32.23 -3.08
C LEU A 136 4.79 30.80 -3.59
N THR A 137 4.73 30.59 -4.93
CA THR A 137 4.89 29.27 -5.53
C THR A 137 6.25 28.66 -5.22
N GLY A 138 7.32 29.46 -5.32
CA GLY A 138 8.68 29.00 -4.98
C GLY A 138 8.82 28.58 -3.52
N LEU A 139 8.25 29.38 -2.58
CA LEU A 139 8.22 29.01 -1.16
C LEU A 139 7.39 27.75 -0.91
N ALA A 140 6.23 27.61 -1.53
CA ALA A 140 5.41 26.42 -1.41
C ALA A 140 6.17 25.15 -1.92
N LEU A 141 6.87 25.26 -3.05
CA LEU A 141 7.70 24.16 -3.55
C LEU A 141 8.88 23.83 -2.65
N ILE A 142 9.51 24.82 -2.02
CA ILE A 142 10.59 24.58 -1.04
C ILE A 142 10.03 23.88 0.20
N VAL A 143 8.88 24.32 0.71
CA VAL A 143 8.21 23.65 1.84
C VAL A 143 7.83 22.22 1.48
N LEU A 144 7.24 22.00 0.30
CA LEU A 144 6.92 20.66 -0.17
C LEU A 144 8.17 19.78 -0.29
N ALA A 145 9.25 20.30 -0.88
CA ALA A 145 10.53 19.58 -0.97
C ALA A 145 11.11 19.23 0.41
N ALA A 146 10.96 20.11 1.38
CA ALA A 146 11.39 19.86 2.76
C ALA A 146 10.58 18.73 3.41
N PHE A 147 9.26 18.71 3.25
CA PHE A 147 8.40 17.61 3.73
C PHE A 147 8.71 16.29 3.02
N VAL A 148 8.90 16.31 1.70
CA VAL A 148 9.30 15.12 0.93
C VAL A 148 10.65 14.58 1.39
N ALA A 149 11.59 15.47 1.76
CA ALA A 149 12.93 15.08 2.20
C ALA A 149 13.00 14.63 3.67
N MET A 150 11.90 14.70 4.42
CA MET A 150 11.88 14.21 5.81
C MET A 150 12.10 12.69 5.84
N PRO A 151 13.09 12.20 6.60
CA PRO A 151 13.30 10.76 6.71
C PRO A 151 12.17 10.09 7.51
N THR A 152 11.96 8.82 7.25
CA THR A 152 11.13 7.97 8.10
C THR A 152 11.87 7.63 9.40
N THR A 153 11.11 7.45 10.46
CA THR A 153 11.60 7.00 11.77
C THR A 153 10.62 5.99 12.35
N THR A 154 11.08 5.17 13.27
CA THR A 154 10.20 4.41 14.16
C THR A 154 10.64 4.66 15.59
N ASP A 155 9.69 4.85 16.49
CA ASP A 155 9.97 5.20 17.87
C ASP A 155 10.70 4.05 18.59
N PRO A 156 11.67 4.35 19.46
CA PRO A 156 12.32 3.33 20.27
C PRO A 156 11.31 2.68 21.22
N ILE A 157 11.55 1.41 21.57
CA ILE A 157 10.80 0.75 22.64
C ILE A 157 11.31 1.29 23.97
N VAL A 158 10.41 1.85 24.77
CA VAL A 158 10.74 2.48 26.03
C VAL A 158 10.06 1.73 27.20
N ASP A 159 10.71 1.78 28.37
CA ASP A 159 10.13 1.29 29.60
C ASP A 159 9.15 2.30 30.25
N THR A 160 8.60 1.95 31.38
CA THR A 160 7.64 2.81 32.11
C THR A 160 8.25 4.13 32.60
N SER A 161 9.58 4.28 32.59
CA SER A 161 10.28 5.54 32.92
C SER A 161 10.52 6.42 31.68
N GLY A 162 10.25 5.90 30.46
CA GLY A 162 10.53 6.56 29.19
C GLY A 162 11.95 6.36 28.69
N GLU A 163 12.75 5.51 29.33
CA GLU A 163 14.10 5.15 28.86
C GLU A 163 14.03 3.99 27.87
N ALA A 164 14.92 4.03 26.85
CA ALA A 164 14.98 2.97 25.86
C ALA A 164 15.36 1.62 26.49
N VAL A 165 14.59 0.59 26.21
CA VAL A 165 14.80 -0.76 26.72
C VAL A 165 16.10 -1.33 26.14
N ALA A 166 17.02 -1.72 27.00
CA ALA A 166 18.31 -2.27 26.58
C ALA A 166 18.14 -3.61 25.86
N GLY A 167 18.69 -3.71 24.64
CA GLY A 167 18.58 -4.92 23.80
C GLY A 167 17.29 -4.99 23.00
N SER A 168 16.43 -3.96 23.06
CA SER A 168 15.29 -3.81 22.17
C SER A 168 15.72 -3.51 20.74
N ILE A 169 14.82 -3.74 19.80
CA ILE A 169 14.97 -3.37 18.40
C ILE A 169 13.77 -2.54 17.95
N ALA A 170 14.02 -1.44 17.27
CA ALA A 170 13.04 -0.61 16.58
C ALA A 170 13.71 -0.03 15.35
N GLU A 171 13.47 -0.63 14.19
CA GLU A 171 14.20 -0.25 12.97
C GLU A 171 13.34 -0.36 11.73
N LEU A 172 13.64 0.51 10.75
CA LEU A 172 13.17 0.43 9.39
C LEU A 172 14.34 0.00 8.51
N THR A 173 14.17 -1.08 7.76
CA THR A 173 15.21 -1.65 6.90
C THR A 173 14.62 -2.15 5.59
N THR A 174 15.46 -2.69 4.71
CA THR A 174 15.03 -3.37 3.49
C THR A 174 15.60 -4.78 3.44
N VAL A 175 14.91 -5.64 2.71
CA VAL A 175 15.36 -7.00 2.39
C VAL A 175 15.35 -7.17 0.88
N ASN A 176 16.37 -7.83 0.33
CA ASN A 176 16.37 -8.18 -1.09
C ASN A 176 15.64 -9.52 -1.28
N ALA A 177 14.50 -9.49 -1.98
CA ALA A 177 13.77 -10.68 -2.37
C ALA A 177 13.49 -10.61 -3.88
N GLY A 178 13.81 -11.69 -4.60
CA GLY A 178 13.63 -11.75 -6.05
C GLY A 178 14.32 -10.63 -6.83
N GLY A 179 15.45 -10.09 -6.32
CA GLY A 179 16.16 -8.96 -6.91
C GLY A 179 15.49 -7.59 -6.72
N LYS A 180 14.51 -7.49 -5.82
CA LYS A 180 13.79 -6.27 -5.43
C LYS A 180 14.09 -5.92 -3.98
N GLU A 181 14.25 -4.63 -3.69
CA GLU A 181 14.36 -4.13 -2.32
C GLU A 181 12.95 -3.95 -1.74
N LEU A 182 12.62 -4.70 -0.69
CA LEU A 182 11.32 -4.68 -0.03
C LEU A 182 11.46 -4.10 1.38
N GLY A 183 10.55 -3.23 1.75
CA GLY A 183 10.61 -2.51 3.01
C GLY A 183 10.11 -3.35 4.20
N LEU A 184 10.84 -3.27 5.30
CA LEU A 184 10.59 -4.05 6.51
C LEU A 184 10.70 -3.15 7.75
N MET A 185 9.75 -3.25 8.65
CA MET A 185 9.80 -2.69 10.00
C MET A 185 9.99 -3.84 10.98
N ILE A 186 10.99 -3.73 11.87
CA ILE A 186 11.26 -4.75 12.89
C ILE A 186 11.24 -4.09 14.26
N ARG A 187 10.40 -4.60 15.17
CA ARG A 187 10.23 -4.05 16.50
C ARG A 187 10.12 -5.18 17.53
N GLY A 188 10.68 -4.97 18.72
CA GLY A 188 10.58 -5.93 19.82
C GLY A 188 11.38 -5.49 21.04
N ALA A 189 10.88 -5.79 22.23
CA ALA A 189 11.54 -5.46 23.49
C ALA A 189 12.88 -6.20 23.69
N SER A 190 13.15 -7.25 22.92
CA SER A 190 14.43 -7.94 22.91
C SER A 190 14.62 -8.71 21.59
N MET A 191 15.82 -8.61 21.02
CA MET A 191 16.23 -9.39 19.83
C MET A 191 16.29 -10.91 20.04
N ASN A 192 16.21 -11.38 21.30
CA ASN A 192 16.24 -12.81 21.62
C ASN A 192 14.83 -13.43 21.73
N LYS A 193 13.78 -12.64 21.48
CA LYS A 193 12.40 -13.13 21.47
C LYS A 193 12.10 -13.92 20.20
N PRO A 194 11.11 -14.83 20.21
CA PRO A 194 10.63 -15.46 18.99
C PRO A 194 10.25 -14.42 17.94
N VAL A 195 10.65 -14.67 16.69
CA VAL A 195 10.30 -13.76 15.58
C VAL A 195 8.93 -14.13 15.03
N VAL A 196 8.10 -13.13 14.79
CA VAL A 196 6.85 -13.26 14.02
C VAL A 196 6.90 -12.35 12.79
N LEU A 197 6.70 -12.94 11.62
CA LEU A 197 6.53 -12.20 10.36
C LEU A 197 5.03 -11.99 10.13
N PHE A 198 4.63 -10.73 10.00
CA PHE A 198 3.26 -10.34 9.69
C PHE A 198 3.07 -10.10 8.20
N LEU A 199 2.05 -10.75 7.63
CA LEU A 199 1.60 -10.62 6.26
C LEU A 199 0.30 -9.83 6.21
N ALA A 200 0.37 -8.63 5.65
CA ALA A 200 -0.76 -7.71 5.52
C ALA A 200 -1.86 -8.22 4.58
N GLY A 201 -3.07 -7.72 4.76
CA GLY A 201 -4.23 -7.98 3.90
C GLY A 201 -4.16 -7.29 2.52
N GLY A 202 -5.20 -7.43 1.75
CA GLY A 202 -5.33 -6.87 0.39
C GLY A 202 -5.78 -7.90 -0.65
N PRO A 203 -4.96 -8.26 -1.67
CA PRO A 203 -3.56 -7.89 -1.92
C PRO A 203 -3.36 -6.40 -2.16
N GLY A 204 -2.19 -5.91 -1.80
CA GLY A 204 -1.84 -4.50 -1.98
C GLY A 204 -1.92 -3.66 -0.70
N GLY A 205 -2.39 -4.21 0.40
CA GLY A 205 -2.48 -3.53 1.69
C GLY A 205 -1.12 -3.23 2.32
N SER A 206 -1.08 -2.17 3.11
CA SER A 206 0.02 -1.79 3.98
C SER A 206 -0.54 -1.55 5.36
N GLU A 207 -0.04 -2.24 6.38
CA GLU A 207 -0.65 -2.25 7.72
C GLU A 207 0.36 -1.91 8.84
N ARG A 208 1.46 -1.19 8.51
CA ARG A 208 2.39 -0.71 9.55
C ARG A 208 1.70 0.19 10.57
N GLY A 209 0.76 1.04 10.10
CA GLY A 209 -0.04 1.90 10.97
C GLY A 209 -0.88 1.10 11.95
N ALA A 210 -1.57 0.08 11.47
CA ALA A 210 -2.39 -0.81 12.30
C ALA A 210 -1.55 -1.59 13.32
N MET A 211 -0.43 -2.16 12.87
CA MET A 211 0.50 -2.87 13.76
C MET A 211 1.03 -1.97 14.86
N ARG A 212 1.36 -0.70 14.54
CA ARG A 212 1.82 0.30 15.51
C ARG A 212 0.74 0.73 16.50
N ASN A 213 -0.49 0.89 16.03
CA ASN A 213 -1.57 1.43 16.84
C ASN A 213 -2.23 0.39 17.74
N HIS A 214 -2.27 -0.88 17.32
CA HIS A 214 -3.06 -1.91 17.99
C HIS A 214 -2.23 -3.05 18.58
N LEU A 215 -1.05 -3.37 18.02
CA LEU A 215 -0.29 -4.56 18.38
C LEU A 215 1.08 -4.26 18.99
N GLU A 216 1.26 -3.08 19.55
CA GLU A 216 2.51 -2.72 20.27
C GLU A 216 2.78 -3.66 21.47
N ALA A 217 1.73 -4.15 22.14
CA ALA A 217 1.85 -5.11 23.23
C ALA A 217 2.44 -6.47 22.78
N LEU A 218 2.30 -6.85 21.51
CA LEU A 218 2.91 -8.07 20.98
C LEU A 218 4.46 -7.96 20.96
N GLU A 219 5.01 -6.75 20.88
CA GLU A 219 6.45 -6.47 20.88
C GLU A 219 7.12 -6.83 22.22
N GLU A 220 6.34 -7.00 23.31
CA GLU A 220 6.86 -7.45 24.60
C GLU A 220 7.28 -8.93 24.59
N THR A 221 6.62 -9.75 23.81
CA THR A 221 6.83 -11.21 23.78
C THR A 221 7.43 -11.73 22.48
N PHE A 222 7.30 -10.98 21.40
CA PHE A 222 7.85 -11.30 20.09
C PHE A 222 8.77 -10.21 19.57
N THR A 223 9.65 -10.57 18.64
CA THR A 223 10.25 -9.64 17.69
C THR A 223 9.35 -9.64 16.47
N VAL A 224 8.60 -8.56 16.29
CA VAL A 224 7.59 -8.40 15.26
C VAL A 224 8.20 -7.80 14.00
N ALA A 225 8.11 -8.49 12.89
CA ALA A 225 8.52 -8.01 11.57
C ALA A 225 7.28 -7.73 10.71
N THR A 226 7.07 -6.45 10.36
CA THR A 226 5.98 -6.02 9.48
C THR A 226 6.55 -5.67 8.13
N TRP A 227 6.15 -6.40 7.12
CA TRP A 227 6.68 -6.31 5.77
C TRP A 227 5.70 -5.60 4.83
N ASP A 228 6.19 -4.59 4.09
CA ASP A 228 5.49 -4.11 2.91
C ASP A 228 5.76 -5.07 1.75
N GLN A 229 4.76 -5.85 1.37
CA GLN A 229 4.84 -6.82 0.29
C GLN A 229 5.19 -6.12 -1.05
N ARG A 230 5.69 -6.88 -2.02
CA ARG A 230 6.00 -6.31 -3.34
C ARG A 230 4.80 -5.58 -3.92
N GLY A 231 5.00 -4.33 -4.33
CA GLY A 231 3.96 -3.47 -4.87
C GLY A 231 3.21 -2.64 -3.83
N THR A 232 3.52 -2.76 -2.52
CA THR A 232 2.81 -2.04 -1.46
C THR A 232 3.72 -1.09 -0.68
N GLY A 233 3.16 -0.07 -0.07
CA GLY A 233 3.86 0.82 0.84
C GLY A 233 5.21 1.28 0.32
N THR A 234 6.27 1.10 1.12
CA THR A 234 7.66 1.41 0.73
C THR A 234 8.21 0.50 -0.37
N SER A 235 7.56 -0.64 -0.63
CA SER A 235 7.91 -1.59 -1.69
C SER A 235 7.13 -1.35 -3.00
N TYR A 236 6.33 -0.27 -3.10
CA TYR A 236 5.60 0.04 -4.32
C TYR A 236 6.50 0.17 -5.58
N PRO A 237 7.72 0.74 -5.51
CA PRO A 237 8.63 0.74 -6.66
C PRO A 237 9.00 -0.63 -7.21
N ALA A 238 8.81 -1.70 -6.43
CA ALA A 238 9.08 -3.07 -6.84
C ALA A 238 7.94 -3.71 -7.65
N LEU A 239 6.82 -3.02 -7.85
CA LEU A 239 5.68 -3.48 -8.64
C LEU A 239 6.05 -3.76 -10.10
N ASP A 240 6.85 -2.87 -10.71
CA ASP A 240 7.19 -2.98 -12.12
C ASP A 240 8.46 -3.85 -12.36
N PRO A 241 8.48 -4.63 -13.45
CA PRO A 241 7.38 -4.82 -14.40
C PRO A 241 6.27 -5.69 -13.83
N THR A 242 5.00 -5.31 -14.07
CA THR A 242 3.81 -5.96 -13.49
C THR A 242 3.70 -7.45 -13.79
N GLU A 243 4.25 -7.90 -14.91
CA GLU A 243 4.28 -9.31 -15.31
C GLU A 243 5.08 -10.20 -14.33
N THR A 244 5.93 -9.58 -13.49
CA THR A 244 6.69 -10.30 -12.46
C THR A 244 5.96 -10.38 -11.11
N LEU A 245 4.82 -9.70 -10.98
CA LEU A 245 3.99 -9.74 -9.79
C LEU A 245 3.01 -10.90 -9.91
N THR A 246 3.47 -12.08 -9.54
CA THR A 246 2.68 -13.32 -9.57
C THR A 246 2.46 -13.86 -8.16
N LEU A 247 1.49 -14.74 -8.02
CA LEU A 247 1.21 -15.41 -6.75
C LEU A 247 2.43 -16.21 -6.27
N GLU A 248 3.07 -16.99 -7.15
CA GLU A 248 4.28 -17.73 -6.86
C GLU A 248 5.44 -16.78 -6.47
N GLY A 249 5.51 -15.62 -7.13
CA GLY A 249 6.49 -14.58 -6.79
C GLY A 249 6.30 -14.03 -5.39
N GLN A 250 5.06 -13.83 -4.94
CA GLN A 250 4.73 -13.38 -3.58
C GLN A 250 5.08 -14.46 -2.54
N VAL A 251 4.83 -15.74 -2.84
CA VAL A 251 5.25 -16.86 -1.98
C VAL A 251 6.77 -16.90 -1.87
N ALA A 252 7.48 -16.81 -3.00
CA ALA A 252 8.95 -16.81 -3.01
C ALA A 252 9.54 -15.61 -2.24
N ASP A 253 8.93 -14.42 -2.36
CA ASP A 253 9.33 -13.24 -1.58
C ASP A 253 9.08 -13.45 -0.07
N THR A 254 7.94 -14.05 0.31
CA THR A 254 7.64 -14.39 1.72
C THR A 254 8.70 -15.33 2.29
N ILE A 255 9.09 -16.37 1.56
CA ILE A 255 10.13 -17.31 1.96
C ILE A 255 11.49 -16.59 2.08
N ALA A 256 11.83 -15.72 1.15
CA ALA A 256 13.07 -14.95 1.20
C ALA A 256 13.14 -14.00 2.41
N VAL A 257 12.03 -13.33 2.74
CA VAL A 257 11.92 -12.48 3.94
C VAL A 257 12.02 -13.36 5.20
N THR A 258 11.37 -14.51 5.22
CA THR A 258 11.47 -15.50 6.30
C THR A 258 12.91 -15.93 6.52
N ASP A 259 13.64 -16.33 5.47
CA ASP A 259 15.04 -16.76 5.57
C ASP A 259 15.94 -15.61 6.06
N TYR A 260 15.74 -14.38 5.58
CA TYR A 260 16.45 -13.21 6.09
C TYR A 260 16.24 -13.02 7.61
N LEU A 261 15.02 -13.17 8.10
CA LEU A 261 14.71 -13.02 9.52
C LEU A 261 15.31 -14.18 10.34
N ARG A 262 15.24 -15.41 9.86
CA ARG A 262 15.84 -16.59 10.50
C ARG A 262 17.35 -16.41 10.67
N ASP A 263 18.03 -16.02 9.59
CA ASP A 263 19.47 -15.79 9.59
C ASP A 263 19.86 -14.64 10.51
N ARG A 264 19.12 -13.53 10.45
CA ARG A 264 19.39 -12.32 11.23
C ARG A 264 19.28 -12.56 12.74
N PHE A 265 18.26 -13.31 13.17
CA PHE A 265 17.98 -13.57 14.59
C PHE A 265 18.49 -14.93 15.08
N GLY A 266 19.12 -15.72 14.21
CA GLY A 266 19.67 -17.04 14.55
C GLY A 266 18.60 -18.03 14.98
N GLN A 267 17.42 -17.97 14.35
CA GLN A 267 16.28 -18.86 14.64
C GLN A 267 16.06 -19.86 13.51
N ASP A 268 15.98 -21.14 13.83
CA ASP A 268 15.71 -22.18 12.83
C ASP A 268 14.31 -22.05 12.22
N GLN A 269 13.35 -21.60 13.01
CA GLN A 269 11.95 -21.41 12.62
C GLN A 269 11.40 -20.11 13.22
N ILE A 270 10.52 -19.44 12.47
CA ILE A 270 9.80 -18.25 12.94
C ILE A 270 8.28 -18.47 12.90
N TYR A 271 7.51 -17.60 13.55
CA TYR A 271 6.06 -17.56 13.44
C TYR A 271 5.64 -16.78 12.21
N LEU A 272 4.58 -17.25 11.55
CA LEU A 272 3.98 -16.55 10.41
C LEU A 272 2.54 -16.15 10.76
N LEU A 273 2.26 -14.87 10.74
CA LEU A 273 0.94 -14.29 11.05
C LEU A 273 0.38 -13.65 9.78
N GLY A 274 -0.76 -14.12 9.30
CA GLY A 274 -1.40 -13.59 8.10
C GLY A 274 -2.81 -13.08 8.36
N GLN A 275 -3.14 -11.88 7.83
CA GLN A 275 -4.47 -11.31 7.89
C GLN A 275 -5.10 -11.25 6.49
N SER A 276 -6.34 -11.74 6.32
CA SER A 276 -7.07 -11.66 5.05
C SER A 276 -6.26 -12.27 3.88
N TRP A 277 -5.95 -11.53 2.82
CA TRP A 277 -5.01 -11.95 1.77
C TRP A 277 -3.69 -12.50 2.35
N GLY A 278 -3.15 -11.87 3.40
CA GLY A 278 -1.95 -12.36 4.09
C GLY A 278 -2.13 -13.76 4.65
N SER A 279 -3.35 -14.17 5.01
CA SER A 279 -3.65 -15.53 5.43
C SER A 279 -3.60 -16.52 4.26
N THR A 280 -4.08 -16.12 3.08
CA THR A 280 -3.91 -16.92 1.84
C THR A 280 -2.43 -17.12 1.51
N LEU A 281 -1.67 -16.02 1.52
CA LEU A 281 -0.22 -16.05 1.25
C LEU A 281 0.52 -16.90 2.27
N GLY A 282 0.12 -16.83 3.55
CA GLY A 282 0.69 -17.64 4.63
C GLY A 282 0.43 -19.13 4.46
N ILE A 283 -0.78 -19.54 4.08
CA ILE A 283 -1.08 -20.96 3.76
C ILE A 283 -0.16 -21.47 2.65
N LEU A 284 -0.04 -20.73 1.57
CA LEU A 284 0.82 -21.11 0.44
C LEU A 284 2.30 -21.19 0.84
N ALA A 285 2.77 -20.27 1.68
CA ALA A 285 4.15 -20.26 2.15
C ALA A 285 4.46 -21.43 3.08
N VAL A 286 3.54 -21.81 3.99
CA VAL A 286 3.76 -22.97 4.87
C VAL A 286 3.63 -24.29 4.15
N GLN A 287 2.86 -24.37 3.05
CA GLN A 287 2.85 -25.56 2.18
C GLN A 287 4.17 -25.72 1.41
N GLU A 288 4.73 -24.61 0.91
CA GLU A 288 5.96 -24.62 0.11
C GLU A 288 7.22 -24.89 0.95
N ALA A 289 7.26 -24.37 2.19
CA ALA A 289 8.46 -24.41 3.03
C ALA A 289 8.14 -24.62 4.52
N PRO A 290 7.47 -25.73 4.90
CA PRO A 290 6.96 -25.94 6.26
C PRO A 290 8.07 -25.94 7.32
N GLU A 291 9.29 -26.38 6.99
CA GLU A 291 10.42 -26.45 7.91
C GLU A 291 10.91 -25.09 8.41
N ARG A 292 10.47 -24.00 7.81
CA ARG A 292 10.83 -22.63 8.19
C ARG A 292 9.94 -22.04 9.28
N TYR A 293 8.80 -22.65 9.50
CA TYR A 293 7.76 -22.08 10.35
C TYR A 293 7.51 -22.89 11.61
N ARG A 294 7.51 -22.19 12.75
CA ARG A 294 7.18 -22.76 14.06
C ARG A 294 5.68 -22.97 14.23
N ALA A 295 4.91 -22.03 13.72
CA ALA A 295 3.46 -22.08 13.62
C ALA A 295 2.98 -21.06 12.57
N PHE A 296 1.81 -21.30 12.03
CA PHE A 296 1.03 -20.36 11.26
C PHE A 296 -0.16 -19.87 12.06
N ILE A 297 -0.41 -18.56 12.01
CA ILE A 297 -1.57 -17.92 12.62
C ILE A 297 -2.35 -17.19 11.53
N GLY A 298 -3.56 -17.66 11.20
CA GLY A 298 -4.46 -17.04 10.23
C GLY A 298 -5.52 -16.20 10.92
N THR A 299 -5.66 -14.93 10.54
CA THR A 299 -6.70 -14.04 11.06
C THR A 299 -7.58 -13.54 9.91
N GLY A 300 -8.91 -13.54 10.09
CA GLY A 300 -9.82 -13.29 8.97
C GLY A 300 -9.48 -14.19 7.77
N GLN A 301 -9.37 -15.49 8.03
CA GLN A 301 -8.80 -16.47 7.10
C GLN A 301 -9.62 -16.60 5.83
N MET A 302 -8.97 -16.39 4.69
CA MET A 302 -9.52 -16.61 3.35
C MET A 302 -9.35 -18.07 2.92
N VAL A 303 -10.34 -18.62 2.24
CA VAL A 303 -10.36 -20.04 1.80
C VAL A 303 -10.58 -20.17 0.32
N SER A 304 -11.66 -19.56 -0.24
CA SER A 304 -11.97 -19.56 -1.66
C SER A 304 -12.36 -18.16 -2.09
N GLN A 305 -11.48 -17.49 -2.84
CA GLN A 305 -11.72 -16.10 -3.24
C GLN A 305 -12.94 -15.99 -4.17
N LEU A 306 -13.06 -16.90 -5.12
CA LEU A 306 -14.18 -16.89 -6.07
C LEU A 306 -15.53 -17.10 -5.38
N GLU A 307 -15.60 -18.00 -4.41
CA GLU A 307 -16.84 -18.24 -3.66
C GLU A 307 -17.19 -17.05 -2.78
N THR A 308 -16.19 -16.49 -2.08
CA THR A 308 -16.34 -15.25 -1.33
C THR A 308 -16.95 -14.15 -2.19
N ASP A 309 -16.39 -13.89 -3.36
CA ASP A 309 -16.84 -12.83 -4.24
C ASP A 309 -18.27 -13.09 -4.80
N ARG A 310 -18.61 -14.34 -5.04
CA ARG A 310 -19.97 -14.71 -5.49
C ARG A 310 -21.02 -14.49 -4.41
N ILE A 311 -20.71 -14.87 -3.18
CA ILE A 311 -21.60 -14.60 -2.04
C ILE A 311 -21.77 -13.10 -1.84
N PHE A 312 -20.68 -12.32 -1.86
CA PHE A 312 -20.77 -10.86 -1.79
C PHE A 312 -21.60 -10.24 -2.91
N TYR A 313 -21.49 -10.75 -4.13
CA TYR A 313 -22.29 -10.29 -5.25
C TYR A 313 -23.78 -10.58 -5.04
N ASP A 314 -24.11 -11.83 -4.67
CA ASP A 314 -25.50 -12.27 -4.47
C ASP A 314 -26.14 -11.52 -3.30
N ASP A 315 -25.44 -11.36 -2.18
CA ASP A 315 -25.94 -10.65 -0.99
C ASP A 315 -26.08 -9.15 -1.25
N SER A 316 -25.13 -8.53 -1.97
CA SER A 316 -25.23 -7.13 -2.36
C SER A 316 -26.39 -6.87 -3.31
N LEU A 317 -26.66 -7.79 -4.23
CA LEU A 317 -27.80 -7.68 -5.13
C LEU A 317 -29.12 -7.85 -4.37
N ALA A 318 -29.23 -8.84 -3.49
CA ALA A 318 -30.41 -9.06 -2.66
C ALA A 318 -30.68 -7.86 -1.75
N TRP A 319 -29.65 -7.35 -1.07
CA TRP A 319 -29.76 -6.15 -0.25
C TRP A 319 -30.23 -4.93 -1.05
N ALA A 320 -29.67 -4.72 -2.25
CA ALA A 320 -30.05 -3.60 -3.10
C ALA A 320 -31.51 -3.68 -3.54
N GLU A 321 -32.03 -4.89 -3.82
CA GLU A 321 -33.43 -5.13 -4.15
C GLU A 321 -34.37 -4.88 -2.96
N ASP A 322 -34.00 -5.35 -1.77
CA ASP A 322 -34.77 -5.20 -0.54
C ASP A 322 -34.85 -3.74 -0.07
N GLU A 323 -33.75 -2.97 -0.19
CA GLU A 323 -33.68 -1.55 0.15
C GLU A 323 -34.25 -0.64 -0.96
N GLY A 324 -34.63 -1.19 -2.11
CA GLY A 324 -35.12 -0.40 -3.25
C GLY A 324 -34.03 0.44 -3.92
N ASN A 325 -32.78 0.04 -3.82
CA ASN A 325 -31.64 0.67 -4.49
C ASN A 325 -31.52 0.18 -5.93
N ASP A 326 -32.49 0.57 -6.76
CA ASP A 326 -32.56 0.15 -8.17
C ASP A 326 -31.26 0.48 -8.94
N GLY A 327 -30.59 1.59 -8.59
CA GLY A 327 -29.35 1.98 -9.25
C GLY A 327 -28.20 1.01 -9.02
N LEU A 328 -28.02 0.49 -7.80
CA LEU A 328 -27.04 -0.53 -7.48
C LEU A 328 -27.44 -1.88 -8.08
N ALA A 329 -28.72 -2.30 -7.94
CA ALA A 329 -29.22 -3.55 -8.48
C ALA A 329 -29.02 -3.63 -10.01
N ASP A 330 -29.34 -2.56 -10.74
CA ASP A 330 -29.14 -2.49 -12.20
C ASP A 330 -27.66 -2.52 -12.58
N LYS A 331 -26.79 -1.88 -11.79
CA LYS A 331 -25.34 -1.91 -12.00
C LYS A 331 -24.77 -3.31 -11.77
N LEU A 332 -25.14 -3.98 -10.67
CA LEU A 332 -24.73 -5.35 -10.36
C LEU A 332 -25.19 -6.33 -11.43
N ARG A 333 -26.47 -6.26 -11.87
CA ARG A 333 -26.97 -7.09 -12.97
C ARG A 333 -26.25 -6.81 -14.30
N GLY A 334 -25.83 -5.56 -14.52
CA GLY A 334 -25.10 -5.15 -15.73
C GLY A 334 -23.72 -5.74 -15.84
N ILE A 335 -22.98 -5.83 -14.71
CA ILE A 335 -21.66 -6.47 -14.68
C ILE A 335 -21.74 -8.00 -14.57
N GLY A 336 -22.80 -8.54 -13.95
CA GLY A 336 -22.99 -9.98 -13.70
C GLY A 336 -22.16 -10.50 -12.52
N PRO A 337 -22.23 -11.81 -12.22
CA PRO A 337 -21.47 -12.40 -11.13
C PRO A 337 -19.97 -12.55 -11.47
N PRO A 338 -19.08 -12.56 -10.44
CA PRO A 338 -17.64 -12.77 -10.64
C PRO A 338 -17.32 -14.19 -11.18
N PRO A 339 -16.12 -14.44 -11.75
CA PRO A 339 -14.92 -13.58 -11.65
C PRO A 339 -14.90 -12.43 -12.66
N TYR A 340 -14.32 -11.31 -12.27
CA TYR A 340 -14.13 -10.14 -13.13
C TYR A 340 -12.69 -10.03 -13.61
N SER A 341 -12.52 -9.54 -14.85
CA SER A 341 -11.20 -9.23 -15.40
C SER A 341 -10.66 -7.88 -14.97
N GLU A 342 -11.57 -6.97 -14.58
CA GLU A 342 -11.23 -5.60 -14.23
C GLU A 342 -11.44 -5.35 -12.72
N MET A 343 -10.43 -4.78 -12.06
CA MET A 343 -10.51 -4.46 -10.62
C MET A 343 -11.70 -3.58 -10.27
N LEU A 344 -12.05 -2.63 -11.15
CA LEU A 344 -13.14 -1.69 -10.89
C LEU A 344 -14.54 -2.33 -10.92
N ASP A 345 -14.69 -3.53 -11.48
CA ASP A 345 -15.96 -4.28 -11.41
C ASP A 345 -16.20 -4.80 -9.99
N TYR A 346 -15.13 -5.21 -9.27
CA TYR A 346 -15.22 -5.58 -7.86
C TYR A 346 -15.63 -4.41 -6.95
N GLU A 347 -15.29 -3.15 -7.32
CA GLU A 347 -15.67 -1.94 -6.57
C GLU A 347 -17.17 -1.93 -6.26
N THR A 348 -18.00 -2.42 -7.18
CA THR A 348 -19.44 -2.29 -7.09
C THR A 348 -20.04 -3.08 -5.92
N ALA A 349 -19.65 -4.32 -5.72
CA ALA A 349 -20.11 -5.12 -4.59
C ALA A 349 -19.35 -4.77 -3.29
N LEU A 350 -18.03 -4.68 -3.35
CA LEU A 350 -17.20 -4.43 -2.17
C LEU A 350 -17.44 -3.06 -1.50
N SER A 351 -17.89 -2.05 -2.26
CA SER A 351 -18.20 -0.73 -1.69
C SER A 351 -19.39 -0.71 -0.75
N TYR A 352 -20.22 -1.76 -0.75
CA TYR A 352 -21.42 -1.85 0.08
C TYR A 352 -21.31 -2.92 1.18
N GLU A 353 -20.11 -3.47 1.40
CA GLU A 353 -19.90 -4.54 2.38
C GLU A 353 -20.45 -4.17 3.77
N HIS A 354 -20.20 -2.96 4.24
CA HIS A 354 -20.64 -2.52 5.57
C HIS A 354 -22.14 -2.28 5.68
N GLU A 355 -22.81 -1.97 4.57
CA GLU A 355 -24.26 -1.85 4.53
C GLU A 355 -24.95 -3.21 4.43
N VAL A 356 -24.35 -4.12 3.65
CA VAL A 356 -24.90 -5.49 3.42
C VAL A 356 -24.71 -6.34 4.69
N TYR A 357 -23.55 -6.23 5.34
CA TYR A 357 -23.22 -6.96 6.56
C TYR A 357 -23.07 -5.99 7.73
N PRO A 358 -24.18 -5.57 8.36
CA PRO A 358 -24.14 -4.68 9.51
C PRO A 358 -23.71 -5.44 10.77
N TYR A 359 -22.52 -6.08 10.74
CA TYR A 359 -21.96 -6.69 11.92
C TYR A 359 -21.55 -5.64 12.95
N ASP A 360 -21.16 -6.10 14.11
CA ASP A 360 -20.98 -5.25 15.27
C ASP A 360 -20.02 -4.08 15.01
N HIS A 361 -20.62 -2.92 14.83
CA HIS A 361 -19.95 -1.63 14.89
C HIS A 361 -19.91 -1.14 16.33
N SER A 362 -19.92 -2.05 17.31
CA SER A 362 -19.92 -1.70 18.74
C SER A 362 -18.65 -0.97 19.11
N GLY A 363 -18.81 0.24 19.50
CA GLY A 363 -17.76 1.02 20.09
C GLY A 363 -16.68 1.47 19.08
N ASN A 364 -15.43 1.31 19.46
CA ASN A 364 -14.27 1.87 18.73
C ASN A 364 -13.61 0.87 17.78
N SER A 365 -14.16 -0.33 17.61
CA SER A 365 -13.53 -1.36 16.78
C SER A 365 -13.75 -1.16 15.29
N GLU A 366 -14.84 -0.51 14.89
CA GLU A 366 -15.11 -0.22 13.48
C GLU A 366 -13.99 0.59 12.85
N GLY A 367 -13.42 0.05 11.78
CA GLY A 367 -12.31 0.67 11.07
C GLY A 367 -10.93 0.50 11.73
N ALA A 368 -10.84 -0.20 12.87
CA ALA A 368 -9.55 -0.58 13.45
C ALA A 368 -8.70 -1.37 12.46
N GLY A 369 -7.41 -1.05 12.37
CA GLY A 369 -6.53 -1.57 11.32
C GLY A 369 -6.79 -0.97 9.94
N GLY A 370 -7.59 0.09 9.85
CA GLY A 370 -7.95 0.71 8.58
C GLY A 370 -6.78 1.35 7.87
N PHE A 371 -6.91 1.44 6.55
CA PHE A 371 -5.91 2.03 5.66
C PHE A 371 -5.46 3.45 6.07
N SER A 372 -6.40 4.23 6.66
CA SER A 372 -6.15 5.62 7.11
C SER A 372 -5.09 5.73 8.21
N GLU A 373 -4.87 4.69 9.00
CA GLU A 373 -3.90 4.69 10.09
C GLU A 373 -2.46 4.86 9.59
N ASN A 374 -2.17 4.42 8.37
CA ASN A 374 -0.86 4.58 7.74
C ASN A 374 -0.48 6.04 7.47
N PHE A 375 -1.46 6.96 7.38
CA PHE A 375 -1.17 8.38 7.19
C PHE A 375 -0.61 9.07 8.43
N LEU A 376 -0.85 8.53 9.61
CA LEU A 376 -0.51 9.15 10.89
C LEU A 376 0.83 8.68 11.45
N VAL A 377 1.34 7.54 10.99
CA VAL A 377 2.59 6.95 11.53
C VAL A 377 3.85 7.53 10.85
N PRO A 378 4.97 7.66 11.59
CA PRO A 378 6.22 8.22 11.07
C PRO A 378 7.02 7.25 10.19
N GLU A 379 6.63 5.99 10.12
CA GLU A 379 7.28 4.91 9.37
C GLU A 379 7.14 5.04 7.85
N TYR A 380 6.29 5.94 7.36
CA TYR A 380 6.14 6.26 5.94
C TYR A 380 6.54 7.70 5.63
N THR A 381 7.30 7.91 4.55
CA THR A 381 7.57 9.25 4.01
C THR A 381 6.28 9.89 3.48
N LEU A 382 6.31 11.20 3.25
CA LEU A 382 5.19 11.86 2.55
C LEU A 382 4.93 11.22 1.17
N THR A 383 5.99 10.82 0.47
CA THR A 383 5.88 10.18 -0.84
C THR A 383 5.17 8.84 -0.75
N ASP A 384 5.55 8.00 0.23
CA ASP A 384 4.90 6.71 0.47
C ASP A 384 3.40 6.93 0.76
N LYS A 385 3.08 7.84 1.70
CA LYS A 385 1.69 8.16 2.09
C LYS A 385 0.82 8.59 0.92
N VAL A 386 1.34 9.42 0.02
CA VAL A 386 0.60 9.84 -1.19
C VAL A 386 0.31 8.66 -2.11
N HIS A 387 1.18 7.67 -2.13
CA HIS A 387 1.09 6.53 -3.05
C HIS A 387 0.39 5.30 -2.46
N LEU A 388 0.12 5.23 -1.14
CA LEU A 388 -0.48 4.05 -0.51
C LEU A 388 -1.73 3.54 -1.24
N LEU A 389 -2.67 4.42 -1.54
CA LEU A 389 -3.90 4.03 -2.24
C LEU A 389 -3.63 3.60 -3.69
N GLY A 390 -2.71 4.29 -4.38
CA GLY A 390 -2.30 3.92 -5.73
C GLY A 390 -1.61 2.55 -5.77
N ALA A 391 -0.74 2.28 -4.80
CA ALA A 391 -0.08 1.00 -4.63
C ALA A 391 -1.09 -0.13 -4.38
N PHE A 392 -2.06 0.11 -3.49
CA PHE A 392 -3.14 -0.83 -3.24
C PHE A 392 -3.88 -1.18 -4.53
N MET A 393 -4.38 -0.18 -5.26
CA MET A 393 -5.17 -0.40 -6.48
C MET A 393 -4.37 -1.10 -7.58
N ASP A 394 -3.13 -0.68 -7.81
CA ASP A 394 -2.29 -1.26 -8.85
C ASP A 394 -1.90 -2.71 -8.53
N THR A 395 -1.56 -3.00 -7.27
CA THR A 395 -1.22 -4.35 -6.82
C THR A 395 -2.43 -5.27 -6.83
N PHE A 396 -3.56 -4.79 -6.33
CA PHE A 396 -4.83 -5.51 -6.34
C PHE A 396 -5.22 -5.91 -7.77
N SER A 397 -5.14 -4.98 -8.72
CA SER A 397 -5.52 -5.23 -10.11
C SER A 397 -4.70 -6.36 -10.78
N VAL A 398 -3.47 -6.58 -10.33
CA VAL A 398 -2.59 -7.62 -10.88
C VAL A 398 -2.73 -8.95 -10.15
N LEU A 399 -2.82 -8.93 -8.82
CA LEU A 399 -2.82 -10.16 -8.02
C LEU A 399 -4.21 -10.75 -7.80
N TYR A 400 -5.23 -9.91 -7.62
CA TYR A 400 -6.56 -10.40 -7.26
C TYR A 400 -7.16 -11.37 -8.29
N PRO A 401 -7.03 -11.16 -9.61
CA PRO A 401 -7.50 -12.15 -10.58
C PRO A 401 -6.81 -13.51 -10.47
N GLN A 402 -5.57 -13.56 -9.94
CA GLN A 402 -4.84 -14.82 -9.77
C GLN A 402 -5.34 -15.66 -8.59
N LEU A 403 -6.14 -15.07 -7.67
CA LEU A 403 -6.68 -15.74 -6.50
C LEU A 403 -7.96 -16.54 -6.81
N GLN A 404 -8.57 -16.30 -7.96
CA GLN A 404 -9.88 -16.84 -8.30
C GLN A 404 -9.88 -18.38 -8.49
N GLU A 405 -8.69 -18.98 -8.68
CA GLU A 405 -8.54 -20.41 -8.81
C GLU A 405 -8.20 -21.12 -7.48
N ILE A 406 -8.04 -20.35 -6.40
CA ILE A 406 -7.69 -20.90 -5.09
C ILE A 406 -8.95 -21.37 -4.36
N ASP A 407 -8.94 -22.67 -3.98
CA ASP A 407 -9.84 -23.22 -2.98
C ASP A 407 -9.04 -24.16 -2.06
N PHE A 408 -8.90 -23.77 -0.81
CA PHE A 408 -8.11 -24.54 0.17
C PHE A 408 -8.81 -25.83 0.63
N ARG A 409 -10.09 -25.99 0.39
CA ARG A 409 -10.79 -27.26 0.61
C ARG A 409 -10.27 -28.37 -0.32
N ASP A 410 -9.79 -27.98 -1.50
CA ASP A 410 -9.22 -28.91 -2.48
C ASP A 410 -7.69 -29.05 -2.38
N THR A 411 -7.00 -27.97 -1.91
CA THR A 411 -5.54 -27.87 -2.09
C THR A 411 -4.74 -27.80 -0.79
N ALA A 412 -5.39 -27.54 0.36
CA ALA A 412 -4.69 -27.27 1.63
C ALA A 412 -5.45 -27.85 2.83
N THR A 413 -5.44 -29.16 2.96
CA THR A 413 -6.09 -29.87 4.09
C THR A 413 -5.10 -30.55 5.03
N GLU A 414 -3.85 -30.80 4.60
CA GLU A 414 -2.81 -31.43 5.40
C GLU A 414 -1.62 -30.49 5.59
N PHE A 415 -1.17 -30.29 6.84
CA PHE A 415 -0.08 -29.40 7.20
C PHE A 415 0.92 -30.07 8.14
N GLU A 416 2.19 -29.80 7.92
CA GLU A 416 3.29 -30.20 8.82
C GLU A 416 3.54 -29.17 9.94
N VAL A 417 2.92 -27.99 9.85
CA VAL A 417 3.07 -26.84 10.73
C VAL A 417 1.87 -26.75 11.68
N PRO A 418 2.04 -26.41 12.97
CA PRO A 418 0.93 -26.04 13.85
C PRO A 418 0.10 -24.90 13.27
N MET A 419 -1.21 -25.07 13.22
CA MET A 419 -2.16 -24.16 12.59
C MET A 419 -3.10 -23.54 13.65
N PHE A 420 -3.06 -22.22 13.78
CA PHE A 420 -3.90 -21.46 14.69
C PHE A 420 -4.75 -20.46 13.90
N PHE A 421 -5.99 -20.30 14.31
CA PHE A 421 -6.90 -19.38 13.61
C PHE A 421 -7.59 -18.45 14.60
N VAL A 422 -7.73 -17.18 14.20
CA VAL A 422 -8.47 -16.16 14.94
C VAL A 422 -9.50 -15.56 14.00
N GLN A 423 -10.78 -15.75 14.30
CA GLN A 423 -11.89 -15.26 13.51
C GLN A 423 -12.74 -14.29 14.32
N GLY A 424 -13.38 -13.33 13.67
CA GLY A 424 -14.40 -12.52 14.28
C GLY A 424 -15.77 -13.22 14.27
N ALA A 425 -16.53 -13.04 15.33
CA ALA A 425 -17.90 -13.58 15.41
C ALA A 425 -18.85 -12.92 14.39
N HIS A 426 -18.49 -11.74 13.91
CA HIS A 426 -19.25 -10.93 12.96
C HIS A 426 -18.56 -10.85 11.59
N GLU A 427 -17.77 -11.87 11.23
CA GLU A 427 -17.21 -11.97 9.88
C GLU A 427 -18.31 -12.09 8.84
N ALA A 428 -18.15 -11.42 7.70
CA ALA A 428 -19.09 -11.48 6.59
C ALA A 428 -19.24 -12.91 6.03
N ASP A 429 -20.47 -13.29 5.67
CA ASP A 429 -20.81 -14.67 5.27
C ASP A 429 -19.94 -15.16 4.12
N GLY A 430 -19.62 -14.32 3.14
CA GLY A 430 -18.74 -14.69 2.04
C GLY A 430 -17.36 -15.18 2.45
N ARG A 431 -16.87 -14.79 3.64
CA ARG A 431 -15.60 -15.28 4.20
C ARG A 431 -15.82 -16.35 5.26
N ALA A 432 -16.85 -16.17 6.07
CA ALA A 432 -17.14 -17.08 7.19
C ALA A 432 -17.58 -18.48 6.74
N GLU A 433 -18.44 -18.58 5.72
CA GLU A 433 -18.97 -19.86 5.27
C GLU A 433 -17.89 -20.79 4.65
N PRO A 434 -17.06 -20.34 3.69
CA PRO A 434 -15.96 -21.17 3.19
C PRO A 434 -14.98 -21.60 4.30
N PHE A 435 -14.73 -20.76 5.31
CA PHE A 435 -13.86 -21.12 6.44
C PHE A 435 -14.50 -22.18 7.33
N LYS A 436 -15.80 -22.09 7.64
CA LYS A 436 -16.53 -23.09 8.41
C LYS A 436 -16.51 -24.47 7.74
N ASP A 437 -16.56 -24.49 6.42
CA ASP A 437 -16.51 -25.73 5.63
C ASP A 437 -15.09 -26.31 5.61
N TRP A 438 -14.05 -25.46 5.48
CA TRP A 438 -12.67 -25.88 5.37
C TRP A 438 -12.05 -26.28 6.71
N TYR A 439 -12.28 -25.54 7.79
CA TYR A 439 -11.62 -25.76 9.09
C TYR A 439 -11.73 -27.20 9.59
N PRO A 440 -12.88 -27.91 9.53
CA PRO A 440 -12.97 -29.31 9.94
C PRO A 440 -12.08 -30.25 9.14
N MET A 441 -11.76 -29.91 7.89
CA MET A 441 -10.97 -30.74 6.97
C MET A 441 -9.46 -30.67 7.26
N ILE A 442 -9.02 -29.68 8.04
CA ILE A 442 -7.59 -29.47 8.32
C ILE A 442 -7.07 -30.57 9.24
N GLU A 443 -5.97 -31.20 8.81
CA GLU A 443 -5.10 -32.06 9.61
C GLU A 443 -3.75 -31.36 9.82
N ALA A 444 -3.35 -31.15 11.09
CA ALA A 444 -2.12 -30.50 11.48
C ALA A 444 -1.61 -31.05 12.83
N PRO A 445 -0.31 -30.90 13.17
CA PRO A 445 0.24 -31.33 14.46
C PRO A 445 -0.49 -30.70 15.66
N ILE A 446 -0.86 -29.45 15.54
CA ILE A 446 -1.74 -28.69 16.44
C ILE A 446 -2.71 -27.92 15.56
N LYS A 447 -3.99 -27.93 15.94
CA LYS A 447 -5.03 -27.12 15.30
C LYS A 447 -5.91 -26.50 16.37
N ASP A 448 -5.97 -25.17 16.37
CA ASP A 448 -6.77 -24.42 17.34
C ASP A 448 -7.50 -23.24 16.68
N LEU A 449 -8.64 -22.87 17.22
CA LEU A 449 -9.47 -21.76 16.73
C LEU A 449 -10.02 -20.97 17.91
N VAL A 450 -9.81 -19.67 17.89
CA VAL A 450 -10.54 -18.73 18.75
C VAL A 450 -11.44 -17.83 17.90
N VAL A 451 -12.64 -17.58 18.39
CA VAL A 451 -13.59 -16.64 17.77
C VAL A 451 -13.75 -15.47 18.74
N LEU A 452 -13.38 -14.27 18.28
CA LEU A 452 -13.50 -13.04 19.05
C LEU A 452 -14.90 -12.43 18.85
N ASP A 453 -15.60 -12.20 19.98
CA ASP A 453 -17.06 -12.05 20.05
C ASP A 453 -17.59 -10.71 19.51
N THR A 454 -16.75 -9.65 19.44
CA THR A 454 -17.13 -8.33 18.93
C THR A 454 -16.39 -7.94 17.65
N SER A 455 -15.60 -8.84 17.09
CA SER A 455 -14.80 -8.58 15.90
C SER A 455 -15.47 -9.05 14.61
N GLY A 456 -15.18 -8.33 13.54
CA GLY A 456 -15.47 -8.71 12.15
C GLY A 456 -14.23 -9.29 11.47
N HIS A 457 -13.87 -8.69 10.32
CA HIS A 457 -12.82 -9.22 9.43
C HIS A 457 -11.39 -9.05 9.94
N ARG A 458 -11.13 -8.14 10.89
CA ARG A 458 -9.78 -7.83 11.37
C ARG A 458 -9.64 -8.03 12.88
N PRO A 459 -9.90 -9.26 13.38
CA PRO A 459 -9.99 -9.51 14.81
C PRO A 459 -8.72 -9.15 15.59
N LEU A 460 -7.54 -9.28 14.98
CA LEU A 460 -6.27 -8.90 15.61
C LEU A 460 -6.14 -7.40 15.90
N PHE A 461 -6.85 -6.53 15.16
CA PHE A 461 -6.86 -5.09 15.37
C PHE A 461 -8.10 -4.60 16.10
N GLU A 462 -9.21 -5.30 15.95
CA GLU A 462 -10.50 -4.94 16.56
C GLU A 462 -10.57 -5.35 18.03
N GLN A 463 -9.95 -6.47 18.39
CA GLN A 463 -9.79 -6.94 19.78
C GLN A 463 -8.32 -7.29 20.08
N PRO A 464 -7.42 -6.29 20.09
CA PRO A 464 -5.98 -6.52 20.18
C PRO A 464 -5.53 -7.16 21.51
N ASP A 465 -6.18 -6.84 22.62
CA ASP A 465 -5.81 -7.40 23.93
C ASP A 465 -6.10 -8.91 23.98
N GLU A 466 -7.25 -9.34 23.48
CA GLU A 466 -7.64 -10.75 23.39
C GLU A 466 -6.76 -11.49 22.38
N PHE A 467 -6.43 -10.85 21.27
CA PHE A 467 -5.51 -11.42 20.29
C PHE A 467 -4.12 -11.63 20.88
N VAL A 468 -3.55 -10.62 21.55
CA VAL A 468 -2.24 -10.72 22.21
C VAL A 468 -2.25 -11.77 23.32
N ALA A 469 -3.32 -11.86 24.11
CA ALA A 469 -3.49 -12.91 25.11
C ALA A 469 -3.48 -14.30 24.45
N TYR A 470 -4.22 -14.49 23.35
CA TYR A 470 -4.22 -15.75 22.61
C TYR A 470 -2.83 -16.13 22.07
N MET A 471 -2.10 -15.16 21.51
CA MET A 471 -0.73 -15.36 21.05
C MET A 471 0.21 -15.84 22.16
N ASN A 472 0.08 -15.28 23.36
CA ASN A 472 0.93 -15.60 24.50
C ASN A 472 0.51 -16.91 25.19
N ASP A 473 -0.76 -17.05 25.53
CA ASP A 473 -1.26 -18.11 26.41
C ASP A 473 -1.58 -19.41 25.66
N THR A 474 -1.82 -19.32 24.35
CA THR A 474 -2.15 -20.48 23.51
C THR A 474 -1.05 -20.76 22.50
N VAL A 475 -0.78 -19.84 21.58
CA VAL A 475 0.17 -20.11 20.48
C VAL A 475 1.58 -20.36 21.00
N LEU A 476 2.12 -19.43 21.80
CA LEU A 476 3.47 -19.52 22.32
C LEU A 476 3.60 -20.70 23.32
N ALA A 477 2.64 -20.86 24.21
CA ALA A 477 2.66 -21.93 25.23
C ALA A 477 2.65 -23.33 24.59
N GLN A 478 1.87 -23.56 23.54
CA GLN A 478 1.78 -24.86 22.86
C GLN A 478 2.97 -25.17 21.94
N THR A 479 3.67 -24.14 21.46
CA THR A 479 4.75 -24.31 20.47
C THR A 479 6.16 -24.22 21.06
N THR A 480 6.33 -23.73 22.31
CA THR A 480 7.64 -23.65 23.00
C THR A 480 7.93 -24.83 23.94
N SER A 481 6.93 -25.67 24.20
CA SER A 481 7.06 -26.79 25.14
C SER A 481 7.64 -28.07 24.55
N ASN A 482 8.15 -28.04 23.31
CA ASN A 482 8.75 -29.21 22.62
C ASN A 482 10.22 -29.01 22.28
#